data_6236ccf7c3359c8406099f85174dd2cd
#
_entry.id   6236ccf7c3359c8406099f85174dd2cd
#
_cell.length_a   1.000
_cell.length_b   1.000
_cell.length_c   1.000
_cell.angle_alpha   90.00
_cell.angle_beta   90.00
_cell.angle_gamma   90.00
#
_symmetry.space_group_name_H-M   'P 1'
#
loop_
_entity.id
_entity.type
_entity.pdbx_description
1 polymer ?
#
loop_
_entity_poly.entity_id
_entity_poly.type
_entity_poly.pdbx_seq_one_letter_code
_entity_poly.pdbx_strand_id
1 'polypeptide(L)'
;MSVVEIPVIRWGKPYESLEKAEVVHFETGEVMARMHQANAGLVQMDARKATKAREALRQFSCTELIEKCRQAAELYLTAELPLGNGTQTPEQFCSIQSATTGLPLNMCRANMNKNAFVLKHMGDMLDALTRGLPLDILSRGYGMESRNVMVSFQATTPVLGLVLPSNSPGVHTLWLPAIPLQIGLVLKPGSSEPWTPYRMYEAFAAAGVPREAVCLYPGPHDVGNKVLETCNRSMIFGGQATVDKYHGNPKVQAHGPGFSKILLGDDLVDRWEDYLDVMVKSVIMNGGRGCINCSGIWASRHTAEIADAIAQRIGPIVPLPTTDPQAAIAAFTTAGVAEAASNQIDAGLKPGVVTDVTAKYRGGERLVKQERCDYLRPTVLHVTDCDNAMANTEYMFPFVSVVQCPQDKMLSKIGQTLIGTAITANEKWITELVDARNIDRLNVGPIPTCALNWLQPHEGNIIDFLFRNRAFQNSLPPAH
;
A
#
# COMPACT_ATOMS: atom_id res chain seq x y z
N MET A 1 9.56 4.23 -31.43
CA MET A 1 9.32 5.41 -30.56
C MET A 1 10.61 5.75 -29.86
N SER A 2 10.92 7.03 -29.62
CA SER A 2 12.08 7.40 -28.81
C SER A 2 11.85 6.93 -27.39
N VAL A 3 12.90 6.38 -26.74
CA VAL A 3 12.86 5.95 -25.34
C VAL A 3 12.55 7.15 -24.46
N VAL A 4 11.61 7.02 -23.54
CA VAL A 4 11.22 8.09 -22.62
C VAL A 4 12.36 8.38 -21.63
N GLU A 5 12.74 9.65 -21.51
CA GLU A 5 13.73 10.12 -20.53
C GLU A 5 13.00 10.73 -19.33
N ILE A 6 13.14 10.14 -18.14
CA ILE A 6 12.48 10.59 -16.91
C ILE A 6 13.50 11.35 -16.05
N PRO A 7 13.35 12.68 -15.86
CA PRO A 7 14.28 13.47 -15.07
C PRO A 7 14.08 13.25 -13.55
N VAL A 8 15.08 13.57 -12.77
CA VAL A 8 14.93 13.87 -11.35
C VAL A 8 14.12 15.16 -11.20
N ILE A 9 13.18 15.22 -10.27
CA ILE A 9 12.45 16.47 -9.95
C ILE A 9 12.96 17.02 -8.62
N ARG A 10 13.52 18.22 -8.67
CA ARG A 10 14.09 18.93 -7.51
C ARG A 10 13.25 20.17 -7.20
N TRP A 11 12.38 20.09 -6.22
CA TRP A 11 11.45 21.18 -5.86
C TRP A 11 10.75 21.73 -7.10
N GLY A 12 10.12 20.83 -7.86
CA GLY A 12 9.35 21.17 -9.05
C GLY A 12 10.17 21.43 -10.32
N LYS A 13 11.50 21.37 -10.28
CA LYS A 13 12.37 21.61 -11.44
C LYS A 13 12.98 20.29 -11.93
N PRO A 14 12.88 19.99 -13.23
CA PRO A 14 13.55 18.83 -13.80
C PRO A 14 15.08 19.01 -13.72
N TYR A 15 15.75 17.91 -13.45
CA TYR A 15 17.22 17.84 -13.41
C TYR A 15 17.68 16.56 -14.13
N GLU A 16 18.54 16.72 -15.09
CA GLU A 16 19.15 15.63 -15.83
C GLU A 16 20.52 15.31 -15.25
N SER A 17 20.66 14.09 -14.74
CA SER A 17 21.94 13.59 -14.24
C SER A 17 22.71 12.85 -15.33
N LEU A 18 23.99 12.65 -15.14
CA LEU A 18 24.82 11.83 -16.04
C LEU A 18 24.50 10.35 -15.90
N GLU A 19 24.21 9.91 -14.67
CA GLU A 19 23.84 8.54 -14.38
C GLU A 19 22.36 8.30 -14.71
N LYS A 20 22.07 7.22 -15.44
CA LYS A 20 20.73 6.78 -15.80
C LYS A 20 20.56 5.30 -15.52
N ALA A 21 19.36 4.90 -15.13
CA ALA A 21 18.96 3.50 -15.04
C ALA A 21 17.88 3.21 -16.09
N GLU A 22 17.95 2.04 -16.69
CA GLU A 22 16.94 1.58 -17.64
C GLU A 22 15.76 0.94 -16.91
N VAL A 23 14.55 1.29 -17.34
CA VAL A 23 13.32 0.61 -16.97
C VAL A 23 12.93 -0.26 -18.15
N VAL A 24 12.92 -1.57 -17.94
CA VAL A 24 12.77 -2.55 -19.01
C VAL A 24 11.42 -3.26 -18.96
N HIS A 25 10.96 -3.70 -20.11
CA HIS A 25 9.82 -4.61 -20.22
C HIS A 25 10.18 -5.95 -19.58
N PHE A 26 9.32 -6.43 -18.68
CA PHE A 26 9.66 -7.60 -17.84
C PHE A 26 9.81 -8.91 -18.65
N GLU A 27 9.09 -9.08 -19.77
CA GLU A 27 9.19 -10.28 -20.61
C GLU A 27 10.26 -10.15 -21.70
N THR A 28 10.29 -9.00 -22.41
CA THR A 28 11.12 -8.86 -23.61
C THR A 28 12.50 -8.28 -23.32
N GLY A 29 12.66 -7.56 -22.18
CA GLY A 29 13.87 -6.81 -21.86
C GLY A 29 14.04 -5.53 -22.67
N GLU A 30 13.06 -5.15 -23.50
CA GLU A 30 13.06 -3.88 -24.23
C GLU A 30 13.12 -2.70 -23.26
N VAL A 31 13.95 -1.70 -23.59
CA VAL A 31 14.06 -0.48 -22.78
C VAL A 31 12.83 0.40 -23.00
N MET A 32 12.00 0.53 -21.98
CA MET A 32 10.78 1.33 -21.99
C MET A 32 11.05 2.79 -21.62
N ALA A 33 12.00 3.03 -20.71
CA ALA A 33 12.41 4.37 -20.32
C ALA A 33 13.84 4.37 -19.77
N ARG A 34 14.46 5.57 -19.76
CA ARG A 34 15.69 5.84 -19.00
C ARG A 34 15.40 6.86 -17.91
N MET A 35 15.74 6.50 -16.70
CA MET A 35 15.48 7.28 -15.49
C MET A 35 16.78 7.91 -15.02
N HIS A 36 16.87 9.25 -15.02
CA HIS A 36 17.98 9.96 -14.42
C HIS A 36 18.07 9.63 -12.93
N GLN A 37 19.29 9.35 -12.43
CA GLN A 37 19.49 8.93 -11.07
C GLN A 37 19.93 10.10 -10.18
N ALA A 38 19.29 10.24 -9.02
CA ALA A 38 19.79 11.05 -7.93
C ALA A 38 20.87 10.30 -7.16
N ASN A 39 21.63 11.02 -6.33
CA ASN A 39 22.52 10.45 -5.34
C ASN A 39 22.24 11.02 -3.93
N ALA A 40 22.77 10.40 -2.91
CA ALA A 40 22.57 10.80 -1.51
C ALA A 40 22.99 12.26 -1.23
N GLY A 41 24.06 12.75 -1.88
CA GLY A 41 24.53 14.12 -1.76
C GLY A 41 23.52 15.14 -2.28
N LEU A 42 22.85 14.85 -3.40
CA LEU A 42 21.80 15.68 -3.98
C LEU A 42 20.62 15.81 -3.02
N VAL A 43 20.14 14.68 -2.47
CA VAL A 43 19.04 14.67 -1.48
C VAL A 43 19.41 15.48 -0.24
N GLN A 44 20.62 15.28 0.28
CA GLN A 44 21.13 16.02 1.47
C GLN A 44 21.19 17.55 1.21
N MET A 45 21.63 17.96 0.02
CA MET A 45 21.69 19.36 -0.36
C MET A 45 20.30 19.99 -0.45
N ASP A 46 19.36 19.28 -1.07
CA ASP A 46 18.01 19.76 -1.29
C ASP A 46 17.15 19.75 0.00
N ALA A 47 17.44 18.88 0.95
CA ALA A 47 16.75 18.81 2.25
C ALA A 47 16.77 20.17 3.00
N ARG A 48 17.81 21.00 2.78
CA ARG A 48 17.91 22.35 3.35
C ARG A 48 16.79 23.31 2.89
N LYS A 49 16.11 22.97 1.79
CA LYS A 49 15.02 23.77 1.20
C LYS A 49 13.63 23.20 1.53
N ALA A 50 13.54 22.15 2.33
CA ALA A 50 12.29 21.44 2.61
C ALA A 50 11.17 22.34 3.17
N THR A 51 11.50 23.36 3.95
CA THR A 51 10.53 24.33 4.49
C THR A 51 9.79 25.10 3.40
N LYS A 52 10.45 25.38 2.26
CA LYS A 52 9.84 26.10 1.13
C LYS A 52 8.68 25.34 0.51
N ALA A 53 8.72 24.00 0.51
CA ALA A 53 7.61 23.18 0.02
C ALA A 53 6.34 23.42 0.84
N ARG A 54 6.48 23.42 2.18
CA ARG A 54 5.37 23.72 3.07
C ARG A 54 4.91 25.17 2.94
N GLU A 55 5.82 26.11 2.82
CA GLU A 55 5.52 27.55 2.62
C GLU A 55 4.69 27.76 1.33
N ALA A 56 5.04 27.08 0.23
CA ALA A 56 4.30 27.14 -1.02
C ALA A 56 2.87 26.57 -0.88
N LEU A 57 2.72 25.43 -0.19
CA LEU A 57 1.40 24.86 0.05
C LEU A 57 0.53 25.72 0.97
N ARG A 58 1.13 26.39 1.95
CA ARG A 58 0.43 27.28 2.90
C ARG A 58 -0.08 28.58 2.29
N GLN A 59 0.22 28.85 1.02
CA GLN A 59 -0.45 29.94 0.27
C GLN A 59 -1.92 29.58 -0.04
N PHE A 60 -2.29 28.32 0.13
CA PHE A 60 -3.63 27.80 -0.06
C PHE A 60 -4.19 27.28 1.28
N SER A 61 -5.47 27.41 1.50
CA SER A 61 -6.17 26.73 2.58
C SER A 61 -6.22 25.21 2.34
N CYS A 62 -6.46 24.43 3.39
CA CYS A 62 -6.69 23.00 3.24
C CYS A 62 -7.86 22.69 2.29
N THR A 63 -8.94 23.49 2.36
CA THR A 63 -10.13 23.35 1.49
C THR A 63 -9.78 23.57 0.00
N GLU A 64 -8.99 24.60 -0.31
CA GLU A 64 -8.54 24.85 -1.70
C GLU A 64 -7.63 23.72 -2.19
N LEU A 65 -6.75 23.18 -1.33
CA LEU A 65 -5.91 22.04 -1.69
C LEU A 65 -6.71 20.74 -1.86
N ILE A 66 -7.78 20.53 -1.10
CA ILE A 66 -8.73 19.43 -1.30
C ILE A 66 -9.41 19.54 -2.66
N GLU A 67 -9.85 20.74 -3.05
CA GLU A 67 -10.45 20.96 -4.37
C GLU A 67 -9.44 20.69 -5.49
N LYS A 68 -8.18 21.12 -5.33
CA LYS A 68 -7.08 20.77 -6.26
C LYS A 68 -6.83 19.25 -6.32
N CYS A 69 -6.93 18.53 -5.20
CA CYS A 69 -6.86 17.05 -5.21
C CYS A 69 -8.01 16.44 -6.02
N ARG A 70 -9.23 16.98 -5.92
CA ARG A 70 -10.37 16.52 -6.72
C ARG A 70 -10.16 16.74 -8.21
N GLN A 71 -9.64 17.91 -8.59
CA GLN A 71 -9.27 18.20 -9.98
C GLN A 71 -8.11 17.31 -10.45
N ALA A 72 -7.11 17.08 -9.60
CA ALA A 72 -6.02 16.16 -9.89
C ALA A 72 -6.51 14.71 -10.11
N ALA A 73 -7.54 14.25 -9.39
CA ALA A 73 -8.16 12.94 -9.62
C ALA A 73 -8.70 12.80 -11.04
N GLU A 74 -9.42 13.80 -11.53
CA GLU A 74 -9.96 13.81 -12.88
C GLU A 74 -8.85 13.82 -13.93
N LEU A 75 -7.88 14.72 -13.77
CA LEU A 75 -6.73 14.82 -14.67
C LEU A 75 -5.89 13.54 -14.68
N TYR A 76 -5.69 12.93 -13.52
CA TYR A 76 -4.97 11.66 -13.38
C TYR A 76 -5.66 10.52 -14.17
N LEU A 77 -7.00 10.49 -14.19
CA LEU A 77 -7.79 9.46 -14.88
C LEU A 77 -7.93 9.71 -16.39
N THR A 78 -8.01 10.97 -16.81
CA THR A 78 -8.50 11.29 -18.17
C THR A 78 -7.52 12.07 -19.04
N ALA A 79 -6.61 12.83 -18.44
CA ALA A 79 -5.77 13.73 -19.19
C ALA A 79 -4.53 13.04 -19.78
N GLU A 80 -4.12 13.52 -20.95
CA GLU A 80 -2.77 13.35 -21.42
C GLU A 80 -1.86 14.29 -20.65
N LEU A 81 -0.91 13.74 -19.89
CA LEU A 81 -0.03 14.46 -18.97
C LEU A 81 1.44 14.38 -19.44
N PRO A 82 2.26 15.36 -19.10
CA PRO A 82 3.70 15.31 -19.39
C PRO A 82 4.36 14.06 -18.78
N LEU A 83 5.32 13.50 -19.52
CA LEU A 83 6.19 12.43 -19.04
C LEU A 83 7.58 12.61 -19.68
N GLY A 84 8.52 13.12 -18.90
CA GLY A 84 9.86 13.38 -19.38
C GLY A 84 9.87 14.33 -20.59
N ASN A 85 10.38 13.83 -21.71
CA ASN A 85 10.46 14.56 -22.99
C ASN A 85 9.20 14.40 -23.88
N GLY A 86 8.14 13.80 -23.37
CA GLY A 86 6.89 13.56 -24.10
C GLY A 86 5.65 13.72 -23.24
N THR A 87 4.58 13.03 -23.62
CA THR A 87 3.30 12.98 -22.90
C THR A 87 2.82 11.53 -22.75
N GLN A 88 1.87 11.32 -21.87
CA GLN A 88 1.33 10.00 -21.57
C GLN A 88 -0.17 10.04 -21.34
N THR A 89 -0.93 9.30 -22.15
CA THR A 89 -2.36 9.06 -21.91
C THR A 89 -2.59 8.09 -20.76
N PRO A 90 -3.81 7.99 -20.21
CA PRO A 90 -4.15 7.00 -19.18
C PRO A 90 -3.90 5.55 -19.63
N GLU A 91 -4.21 5.22 -20.88
CA GLU A 91 -3.98 3.88 -21.43
C GLU A 91 -2.49 3.58 -21.55
N GLN A 92 -1.69 4.52 -22.02
CA GLN A 92 -0.24 4.39 -22.09
C GLN A 92 0.37 4.21 -20.68
N PHE A 93 -0.15 4.95 -19.68
CA PHE A 93 0.26 4.79 -18.29
C PHE A 93 0.01 3.38 -17.78
N CYS A 94 -1.22 2.86 -17.93
CA CYS A 94 -1.54 1.50 -17.48
C CYS A 94 -0.73 0.44 -18.24
N SER A 95 -0.53 0.63 -19.56
CA SER A 95 0.22 -0.31 -20.38
C SER A 95 1.70 -0.36 -20.02
N ILE A 96 2.35 0.80 -19.80
CA ILE A 96 3.77 0.82 -19.43
C ILE A 96 3.97 0.32 -17.98
N GLN A 97 3.06 0.62 -17.06
CA GLN A 97 3.09 0.09 -15.70
C GLN A 97 2.98 -1.44 -15.71
N SER A 98 2.06 -2.00 -16.50
CA SER A 98 1.94 -3.44 -16.70
C SER A 98 3.21 -4.05 -17.28
N ALA A 99 3.75 -3.44 -18.33
CA ALA A 99 4.95 -3.90 -19.04
C ALA A 99 6.22 -3.91 -18.18
N THR A 100 6.31 -3.08 -17.14
CA THR A 100 7.51 -3.00 -16.29
C THR A 100 7.39 -3.69 -14.94
N THR A 101 6.15 -3.86 -14.45
CA THR A 101 5.90 -4.46 -13.13
C THR A 101 5.42 -5.91 -13.20
N GLY A 102 5.00 -6.38 -14.37
CA GLY A 102 4.38 -7.70 -14.53
C GLY A 102 2.96 -7.80 -13.95
N LEU A 103 2.35 -6.67 -13.55
CA LEU A 103 0.95 -6.64 -13.13
C LEU A 103 0.03 -6.76 -14.36
N PRO A 104 -1.03 -7.57 -14.31
CA PRO A 104 -2.09 -7.54 -15.32
C PRO A 104 -2.66 -6.13 -15.53
N LEU A 105 -2.97 -5.79 -16.77
CA LEU A 105 -3.48 -4.48 -17.18
C LEU A 105 -4.79 -4.10 -16.46
N ASN A 106 -5.66 -5.08 -16.21
CA ASN A 106 -6.88 -4.91 -15.42
C ASN A 106 -6.57 -4.46 -13.98
N MET A 107 -5.50 -4.96 -13.36
CA MET A 107 -5.05 -4.57 -12.02
C MET A 107 -4.40 -3.19 -12.03
N CYS A 108 -3.65 -2.83 -13.07
CA CYS A 108 -3.11 -1.47 -13.22
C CYS A 108 -4.25 -0.44 -13.28
N ARG A 109 -5.28 -0.70 -14.07
CA ARG A 109 -6.49 0.15 -14.15
C ARG A 109 -7.23 0.23 -12.80
N ALA A 110 -7.38 -0.90 -12.10
CA ALA A 110 -8.02 -0.92 -10.78
C ALA A 110 -7.24 -0.09 -9.75
N ASN A 111 -5.91 -0.19 -9.73
CA ASN A 111 -5.06 0.62 -8.84
C ASN A 111 -5.10 2.11 -9.23
N MET A 112 -5.14 2.44 -10.52
CA MET A 112 -5.31 3.81 -11.00
C MET A 112 -6.63 4.41 -10.48
N ASN A 113 -7.74 3.68 -10.63
CA ASN A 113 -9.05 4.09 -10.13
C ASN A 113 -9.06 4.25 -8.59
N LYS A 114 -8.38 3.36 -7.86
CA LYS A 114 -8.24 3.43 -6.41
C LYS A 114 -7.52 4.72 -5.97
N ASN A 115 -6.42 5.07 -6.62
CA ASN A 115 -5.69 6.30 -6.32
C ASN A 115 -6.55 7.55 -6.60
N ALA A 116 -7.25 7.57 -7.73
CA ALA A 116 -8.16 8.66 -8.07
C ALA A 116 -9.35 8.75 -7.11
N PHE A 117 -9.89 7.62 -6.66
CA PHE A 117 -10.96 7.60 -5.66
C PHE A 117 -10.55 8.31 -4.38
N VAL A 118 -9.35 8.03 -3.87
CA VAL A 118 -8.83 8.68 -2.65
C VAL A 118 -8.66 10.18 -2.86
N LEU A 119 -8.11 10.62 -3.99
CA LEU A 119 -8.01 12.06 -4.31
C LEU A 119 -9.37 12.74 -4.39
N LYS A 120 -10.36 12.09 -5.01
CA LYS A 120 -11.71 12.62 -5.19
C LYS A 120 -12.44 12.80 -3.85
N HIS A 121 -12.27 11.86 -2.92
CA HIS A 121 -12.94 11.84 -1.62
C HIS A 121 -12.04 12.33 -0.47
N MET A 122 -10.99 13.07 -0.78
CA MET A 122 -10.01 13.54 0.18
C MET A 122 -10.62 14.37 1.32
N GLY A 123 -11.62 15.20 1.04
CA GLY A 123 -12.31 16.01 2.04
C GLY A 123 -12.98 15.15 3.12
N ASP A 124 -13.81 14.20 2.69
CA ASP A 124 -14.54 13.31 3.60
C ASP A 124 -13.57 12.46 4.44
N MET A 125 -12.47 12.00 3.82
CA MET A 125 -11.45 11.22 4.51
C MET A 125 -10.73 12.04 5.59
N LEU A 126 -10.33 13.27 5.29
CA LEU A 126 -9.63 14.11 6.25
C LEU A 126 -10.57 14.56 7.38
N ASP A 127 -11.84 14.87 7.08
CA ASP A 127 -12.84 15.17 8.10
C ASP A 127 -13.02 14.00 9.08
N ALA A 128 -13.14 12.79 8.55
CA ALA A 128 -13.23 11.58 9.36
C ALA A 128 -11.96 11.32 10.20
N LEU A 129 -10.77 11.52 9.62
CA LEU A 129 -9.48 11.30 10.32
C LEU A 129 -9.19 12.35 11.39
N THR A 130 -9.70 13.58 11.24
CA THR A 130 -9.63 14.63 12.28
C THR A 130 -10.70 14.50 13.34
N ARG A 131 -11.63 13.53 13.20
CA ARG A 131 -12.78 13.35 14.09
C ARG A 131 -13.68 14.57 14.17
N GLY A 132 -13.90 15.24 13.04
CA GLY A 132 -14.74 16.42 12.92
C GLY A 132 -14.10 17.71 13.43
N LEU A 133 -12.81 17.72 13.72
CA LEU A 133 -12.10 18.98 13.97
C LEU A 133 -11.91 19.73 12.65
N PRO A 134 -12.21 21.05 12.61
CA PRO A 134 -11.98 21.85 11.42
C PRO A 134 -10.54 21.77 10.92
N LEU A 135 -10.36 21.48 9.63
CA LEU A 135 -9.02 21.29 9.02
C LEU A 135 -8.14 22.54 9.10
N ASP A 136 -8.73 23.74 9.20
CA ASP A 136 -8.00 25.00 9.32
C ASP A 136 -7.19 25.09 10.63
N ILE A 137 -7.55 24.33 11.67
CA ILE A 137 -6.77 24.21 12.89
C ILE A 137 -5.37 23.66 12.60
N LEU A 138 -5.23 22.71 11.64
CA LEU A 138 -3.96 22.13 11.23
C LEU A 138 -3.08 23.14 10.49
N SER A 139 -3.69 24.07 9.72
CA SER A 139 -2.94 25.11 9.00
C SER A 139 -2.60 26.33 9.85
N ARG A 140 -3.54 26.83 10.65
CA ARG A 140 -3.29 27.97 11.56
C ARG A 140 -2.51 27.55 12.80
N GLY A 141 -2.61 26.29 13.21
CA GLY A 141 -2.05 25.77 14.44
C GLY A 141 -2.97 25.95 15.67
N TYR A 142 -4.10 26.64 15.54
CA TYR A 142 -5.14 26.78 16.57
C TYR A 142 -6.43 27.30 15.92
N GLY A 143 -7.56 27.29 16.61
CA GLY A 143 -8.76 27.92 16.08
C GLY A 143 -10.08 27.48 16.68
N MET A 144 -10.10 26.45 17.49
CA MET A 144 -11.30 25.97 18.16
C MET A 144 -11.07 26.00 19.68
N GLU A 145 -12.01 26.59 20.41
CA GLU A 145 -12.03 26.57 21.86
C GLU A 145 -13.03 25.48 22.33
N SER A 146 -12.56 24.60 23.20
CA SER A 146 -13.40 23.58 23.84
C SER A 146 -13.19 23.65 25.35
N ARG A 147 -14.26 23.87 26.10
CA ARG A 147 -14.22 24.02 27.57
C ARG A 147 -13.20 25.07 28.05
N ASN A 148 -13.13 26.20 27.37
CA ASN A 148 -12.15 27.27 27.61
C ASN A 148 -10.69 26.84 27.37
N VAL A 149 -10.48 25.78 26.59
CA VAL A 149 -9.15 25.32 26.17
C VAL A 149 -9.04 25.40 24.65
N MET A 150 -8.05 26.13 24.16
CA MET A 150 -7.82 26.26 22.73
C MET A 150 -7.18 25.00 22.16
N VAL A 151 -7.82 24.39 21.16
CA VAL A 151 -7.23 23.27 20.41
C VAL A 151 -6.11 23.78 19.52
N SER A 152 -4.92 23.21 19.64
CA SER A 152 -3.75 23.59 18.85
C SER A 152 -2.99 22.38 18.37
N PHE A 153 -2.57 22.43 17.10
CA PHE A 153 -1.72 21.42 16.45
C PHE A 153 -0.47 22.07 15.88
N GLN A 154 0.61 21.31 15.85
CA GLN A 154 1.88 21.69 15.25
C GLN A 154 2.33 20.62 14.27
N ALA A 155 2.63 20.99 13.02
CA ALA A 155 3.26 20.09 12.08
C ALA A 155 4.61 19.62 12.60
N THR A 156 4.87 18.32 12.54
CA THR A 156 6.13 17.69 13.00
C THR A 156 7.20 17.68 11.92
N THR A 157 6.81 17.96 10.66
CA THR A 157 7.70 17.95 9.50
C THR A 157 7.21 18.95 8.45
N PRO A 158 8.10 19.60 7.68
CA PRO A 158 7.69 20.36 6.50
C PRO A 158 7.41 19.48 5.28
N VAL A 159 7.98 18.27 5.23
CA VAL A 159 7.85 17.32 4.13
C VAL A 159 7.73 15.90 4.64
N LEU A 160 7.01 15.06 3.91
CA LEU A 160 6.94 13.61 4.11
C LEU A 160 7.91 12.93 3.13
N GLY A 161 8.86 12.15 3.66
CA GLY A 161 9.77 11.32 2.88
C GLY A 161 9.13 9.98 2.55
N LEU A 162 9.34 9.48 1.33
CA LEU A 162 8.72 8.23 0.86
C LEU A 162 9.71 7.38 0.07
N VAL A 163 9.90 6.15 0.50
CA VAL A 163 10.59 5.10 -0.25
C VAL A 163 9.55 4.12 -0.76
N LEU A 164 9.22 4.26 -2.05
CA LEU A 164 8.07 3.60 -2.68
C LEU A 164 8.45 2.25 -3.28
N PRO A 165 7.54 1.27 -3.27
CA PRO A 165 7.76 -0.06 -3.84
C PRO A 165 7.46 -0.10 -5.34
N SER A 166 7.82 -1.22 -6.00
CA SER A 166 7.49 -1.49 -7.41
C SER A 166 6.33 -2.46 -7.61
N ASN A 167 5.82 -3.09 -6.55
CA ASN A 167 4.95 -4.28 -6.67
C ASN A 167 3.46 -4.01 -6.46
N SER A 168 3.09 -2.88 -5.88
CA SER A 168 1.69 -2.57 -5.56
C SER A 168 1.38 -1.08 -5.68
N PRO A 169 0.92 -0.60 -6.85
CA PRO A 169 0.63 0.83 -7.06
C PRO A 169 -0.50 1.37 -6.17
N GLY A 170 -1.30 0.50 -5.56
CA GLY A 170 -2.36 0.91 -4.63
C GLY A 170 -1.87 1.58 -3.34
N VAL A 171 -0.61 1.41 -2.96
CA VAL A 171 -0.03 2.01 -1.74
C VAL A 171 0.14 3.53 -1.85
N HIS A 172 0.12 4.08 -3.05
CA HIS A 172 0.21 5.53 -3.25
C HIS A 172 -0.93 6.29 -2.56
N THR A 173 -2.07 5.65 -2.31
CA THR A 173 -3.17 6.22 -1.55
C THR A 173 -2.78 6.71 -0.15
N LEU A 174 -1.76 6.15 0.47
CA LEU A 174 -1.40 6.41 1.87
C LEU A 174 -0.74 7.78 2.09
N TRP A 175 -0.04 8.31 1.09
CA TRP A 175 0.68 9.58 1.20
C TRP A 175 -0.03 10.78 0.55
N LEU A 176 -1.04 10.53 -0.29
CA LEU A 176 -1.80 11.60 -0.96
C LEU A 176 -2.35 12.66 0.01
N PRO A 177 -2.80 12.31 1.24
CA PRO A 177 -3.29 13.29 2.19
C PRO A 177 -2.27 14.34 2.63
N ALA A 178 -0.97 14.13 2.43
CA ALA A 178 0.07 15.08 2.81
C ALA A 178 -0.11 16.46 2.12
N ILE A 179 -0.52 16.47 0.83
CA ILE A 179 -0.70 17.70 0.05
C ILE A 179 -1.76 18.62 0.67
N PRO A 180 -3.03 18.20 0.87
CA PRO A 180 -4.03 19.07 1.49
C PRO A 180 -3.73 19.39 2.96
N LEU A 181 -2.93 18.59 3.63
CA LEU A 181 -2.40 18.87 4.97
C LEU A 181 -1.22 19.85 4.96
N GLN A 182 -0.90 20.43 3.81
CA GLN A 182 0.17 21.39 3.59
C GLN A 182 1.57 20.84 3.97
N ILE A 183 1.78 19.55 3.74
CA ILE A 183 3.08 18.87 3.91
C ILE A 183 3.60 18.52 2.52
N GLY A 184 4.81 18.99 2.17
CA GLY A 184 5.46 18.67 0.90
C GLY A 184 5.87 17.20 0.81
N LEU A 185 6.27 16.75 -0.37
CA LEU A 185 6.60 15.36 -0.66
C LEU A 185 8.03 15.21 -1.17
N VAL A 186 8.75 14.25 -0.62
CA VAL A 186 10.08 13.82 -1.09
C VAL A 186 9.98 12.33 -1.41
N LEU A 187 9.86 12.00 -2.71
CA LEU A 187 9.54 10.66 -3.19
C LEU A 187 10.77 9.99 -3.81
N LYS A 188 11.14 8.83 -3.33
CA LYS A 188 12.03 7.89 -4.03
C LYS A 188 11.16 6.79 -4.64
N PRO A 189 10.89 6.84 -5.97
CA PRO A 189 10.05 5.86 -6.64
C PRO A 189 10.69 4.47 -6.66
N GLY A 190 9.86 3.45 -6.84
CA GLY A 190 10.30 2.10 -7.16
C GLY A 190 11.01 2.06 -8.52
N SER A 191 12.01 1.19 -8.67
CA SER A 191 12.81 1.11 -9.90
C SER A 191 12.01 0.67 -11.14
N SER A 192 11.03 -0.21 -10.95
CA SER A 192 10.15 -0.71 -12.02
C SER A 192 8.80 -0.01 -12.09
N GLU A 193 8.48 0.83 -11.09
CA GLU A 193 7.21 1.57 -10.97
C GLU A 193 7.46 3.06 -10.64
N PRO A 194 8.12 3.83 -11.50
CA PRO A 194 8.21 5.27 -11.36
C PRO A 194 6.95 6.00 -11.87
N TRP A 195 6.07 5.30 -12.56
CA TRP A 195 4.97 5.86 -13.35
C TRP A 195 3.91 6.54 -12.50
N THR A 196 3.48 5.89 -11.41
CA THR A 196 2.42 6.43 -10.54
C THR A 196 2.84 7.73 -9.86
N PRO A 197 3.97 7.81 -9.14
CA PRO A 197 4.36 9.06 -8.49
C PRO A 197 4.65 10.17 -9.52
N TYR A 198 5.18 9.84 -10.69
CA TYR A 198 5.44 10.83 -11.73
C TYR A 198 4.16 11.39 -12.34
N ARG A 199 3.22 10.50 -12.74
CA ARG A 199 1.91 10.91 -13.26
C ARG A 199 1.10 11.68 -12.22
N MET A 200 1.19 11.30 -10.95
CA MET A 200 0.54 11.98 -9.84
C MET A 200 1.09 13.40 -9.65
N TYR A 201 2.42 13.56 -9.72
CA TYR A 201 3.08 14.86 -9.69
C TYR A 201 2.57 15.79 -10.80
N GLU A 202 2.47 15.30 -12.03
CA GLU A 202 1.98 16.09 -13.16
C GLU A 202 0.46 16.40 -13.03
N ALA A 203 -0.33 15.47 -12.51
CA ALA A 203 -1.75 15.71 -12.24
C ALA A 203 -1.93 16.80 -11.16
N PHE A 204 -1.16 16.76 -10.08
CA PHE A 204 -1.16 17.81 -9.06
C PHE A 204 -0.76 19.17 -9.65
N ALA A 205 0.29 19.22 -10.45
CA ALA A 205 0.76 20.45 -11.06
C ALA A 205 -0.28 21.04 -12.04
N ALA A 206 -0.91 20.19 -12.85
CA ALA A 206 -1.99 20.61 -13.75
C ALA A 206 -3.24 21.11 -13.02
N ALA A 207 -3.53 20.57 -11.82
CA ALA A 207 -4.58 21.06 -10.91
C ALA A 207 -4.19 22.32 -10.14
N GLY A 208 -2.98 22.85 -10.34
CA GLY A 208 -2.51 24.08 -9.70
C GLY A 208 -1.94 23.89 -8.29
N VAL A 209 -1.55 22.67 -7.91
CA VAL A 209 -0.70 22.46 -6.73
C VAL A 209 0.70 22.99 -7.06
N PRO A 210 1.34 23.77 -6.16
CA PRO A 210 2.69 24.28 -6.40
C PRO A 210 3.69 23.16 -6.71
N ARG A 211 4.38 23.26 -7.84
CA ARG A 211 5.38 22.26 -8.24
C ARG A 211 6.49 22.11 -7.20
N GLU A 212 6.83 23.19 -6.49
CA GLU A 212 7.82 23.24 -5.41
C GLU A 212 7.46 22.36 -4.22
N ALA A 213 6.22 21.89 -4.12
CA ALA A 213 5.79 21.01 -3.04
C ALA A 213 6.33 19.58 -3.18
N VAL A 214 6.87 19.19 -4.35
CA VAL A 214 7.22 17.79 -4.64
C VAL A 214 8.62 17.65 -5.20
N CYS A 215 9.36 16.69 -4.65
CA CYS A 215 10.59 16.15 -5.20
C CYS A 215 10.41 14.68 -5.60
N LEU A 216 11.01 14.27 -6.73
CA LEU A 216 11.13 12.89 -7.18
C LEU A 216 12.60 12.56 -7.37
N TYR A 217 13.12 11.65 -6.57
CA TYR A 217 14.51 11.21 -6.57
C TYR A 217 14.62 9.72 -6.96
N PRO A 218 14.50 9.37 -8.24
CA PRO A 218 14.89 8.03 -8.68
C PRO A 218 16.35 7.79 -8.32
N GLY A 219 16.68 6.60 -7.83
CA GLY A 219 18.04 6.32 -7.43
C GLY A 219 18.20 4.97 -6.72
N PRO A 220 19.44 4.57 -6.43
CA PRO A 220 19.75 3.35 -5.70
C PRO A 220 19.31 3.40 -4.22
N HIS A 221 19.66 2.36 -3.46
CA HIS A 221 19.21 2.23 -2.06
C HIS A 221 19.72 3.33 -1.12
N ASP A 222 20.90 3.87 -1.36
CA ASP A 222 21.48 4.97 -0.55
C ASP A 222 20.66 6.26 -0.67
N VAL A 223 20.04 6.54 -1.82
CA VAL A 223 19.08 7.63 -2.01
C VAL A 223 17.87 7.44 -1.10
N GLY A 224 17.31 6.22 -1.05
CA GLY A 224 16.20 5.91 -0.15
C GLY A 224 16.59 6.08 1.33
N ASN A 225 17.74 5.56 1.73
CA ASN A 225 18.26 5.75 3.08
C ASN A 225 18.43 7.24 3.41
N LYS A 226 18.92 8.04 2.47
CA LYS A 226 19.11 9.48 2.67
C LYS A 226 17.76 10.23 2.79
N VAL A 227 16.74 9.84 2.06
CA VAL A 227 15.38 10.37 2.24
C VAL A 227 14.87 10.10 3.65
N LEU A 228 15.00 8.86 4.15
CA LEU A 228 14.58 8.50 5.51
C LEU A 228 15.37 9.21 6.60
N GLU A 229 16.66 9.49 6.36
CA GLU A 229 17.53 10.19 7.29
C GLU A 229 17.22 11.71 7.39
N THR A 230 16.94 12.33 6.23
CA THR A 230 16.80 13.80 6.14
C THR A 230 15.38 14.29 6.42
N CYS A 231 14.35 13.48 6.23
CA CYS A 231 12.96 13.84 6.52
C CYS A 231 12.60 13.50 7.98
N ASN A 232 11.91 14.43 8.67
CA ASN A 232 11.49 14.21 10.06
C ASN A 232 10.34 13.21 10.20
N ARG A 233 9.60 12.97 9.11
CA ARG A 233 8.59 11.92 8.96
C ARG A 233 8.76 11.27 7.61
N SER A 234 8.76 9.95 7.61
CA SER A 234 8.94 9.16 6.39
C SER A 234 8.11 7.88 6.42
N MET A 235 7.75 7.38 5.24
CA MET A 235 7.18 6.06 5.06
C MET A 235 8.09 5.22 4.15
N ILE A 236 8.25 3.96 4.48
CA ILE A 236 8.97 2.98 3.65
C ILE A 236 8.13 1.73 3.50
N PHE A 237 8.18 1.15 2.31
CA PHE A 237 7.50 -0.10 1.97
C PHE A 237 8.55 -1.18 1.72
N GLY A 238 8.42 -2.33 2.38
CA GLY A 238 9.42 -3.39 2.26
C GLY A 238 9.00 -4.70 2.91
N GLY A 239 9.89 -5.68 2.92
CA GLY A 239 9.68 -6.96 3.60
C GLY A 239 9.91 -6.87 5.12
N GLN A 240 9.75 -8.00 5.82
CA GLN A 240 9.87 -8.07 7.29
C GLN A 240 11.19 -7.49 7.81
N ALA A 241 12.31 -7.77 7.15
CA ALA A 241 13.61 -7.21 7.55
C ALA A 241 13.65 -5.67 7.51
N THR A 242 12.85 -5.02 6.66
CA THR A 242 12.71 -3.56 6.64
C THR A 242 11.90 -3.09 7.84
N VAL A 243 10.81 -3.77 8.17
CA VAL A 243 9.99 -3.46 9.35
C VAL A 243 10.83 -3.59 10.60
N ASP A 244 11.55 -4.68 10.76
CA ASP A 244 12.42 -4.94 11.92
C ASP A 244 13.50 -3.87 12.09
N LYS A 245 14.11 -3.43 10.98
CA LYS A 245 15.13 -2.37 10.97
C LYS A 245 14.62 -1.04 11.52
N TYR A 246 13.38 -0.69 11.24
CA TYR A 246 12.80 0.59 11.64
C TYR A 246 11.84 0.49 12.82
N HIS A 247 11.69 -0.71 13.40
CA HIS A 247 10.84 -0.92 14.57
C HIS A 247 11.20 0.05 15.71
N GLY A 248 10.19 0.69 16.27
CA GLY A 248 10.38 1.66 17.36
C GLY A 248 10.97 3.03 16.94
N ASN A 249 11.23 3.27 15.66
CA ASN A 249 11.66 4.57 15.19
C ASN A 249 10.44 5.49 14.92
N PRO A 250 10.18 6.52 15.76
CA PRO A 250 8.98 7.35 15.62
C PRO A 250 8.99 8.24 14.37
N LYS A 251 10.11 8.33 13.66
CA LYS A 251 10.24 9.13 12.44
C LYS A 251 9.87 8.35 11.19
N VAL A 252 9.90 7.00 11.24
CA VAL A 252 9.71 6.14 10.07
C VAL A 252 8.55 5.19 10.31
N GLN A 253 7.52 5.31 9.50
CA GLN A 253 6.44 4.32 9.41
C GLN A 253 6.84 3.29 8.35
N ALA A 254 7.09 2.06 8.80
CA ALA A 254 7.49 0.96 7.92
C ALA A 254 6.27 0.09 7.61
N HIS A 255 5.91 0.03 6.33
CA HIS A 255 4.82 -0.79 5.81
C HIS A 255 5.38 -2.10 5.26
N GLY A 256 5.06 -3.20 5.91
CA GLY A 256 5.56 -4.54 5.62
C GLY A 256 4.49 -5.52 5.16
N PRO A 257 4.75 -6.84 5.32
CA PRO A 257 3.73 -7.86 5.21
C PRO A 257 2.58 -7.57 6.20
N GLY A 258 1.35 -7.73 5.73
CA GLY A 258 0.18 -7.39 6.55
C GLY A 258 -0.30 -8.54 7.41
N PHE A 259 0.01 -9.77 7.02
CA PHE A 259 -0.50 -10.98 7.69
C PHE A 259 -2.01 -10.93 7.94
N SER A 260 -2.76 -10.31 6.99
CA SER A 260 -4.19 -10.11 7.12
C SER A 260 -4.95 -11.45 7.18
N LYS A 261 -5.98 -11.51 8.00
CA LYS A 261 -6.64 -12.78 8.35
C LYS A 261 -8.16 -12.69 8.37
N ILE A 262 -8.79 -13.84 8.10
CA ILE A 262 -10.20 -14.08 8.37
C ILE A 262 -10.28 -15.06 9.56
N LEU A 263 -11.07 -14.71 10.57
CA LEU A 263 -11.33 -15.50 11.77
C LEU A 263 -12.79 -15.91 11.77
N LEU A 264 -13.08 -17.21 11.68
CA LEU A 264 -14.44 -17.74 11.78
C LEU A 264 -14.77 -18.04 13.23
N GLY A 265 -15.81 -17.39 13.75
CA GLY A 265 -16.35 -17.67 15.08
C GLY A 265 -17.07 -19.00 15.15
N ASP A 266 -17.01 -19.65 16.32
CA ASP A 266 -17.66 -20.95 16.58
C ASP A 266 -19.18 -20.92 16.39
N ASP A 267 -19.78 -19.73 16.49
CA ASP A 267 -21.20 -19.48 16.27
C ASP A 267 -21.62 -19.53 14.80
N LEU A 268 -20.69 -19.28 13.87
CA LEU A 268 -20.97 -19.21 12.44
C LEU A 268 -20.14 -20.19 11.59
N VAL A 269 -19.17 -20.90 12.19
CA VAL A 269 -18.24 -21.77 11.44
C VAL A 269 -18.93 -22.93 10.72
N ASP A 270 -20.07 -23.42 11.23
CA ASP A 270 -20.86 -24.49 10.56
C ASP A 270 -21.59 -24.01 9.31
N ARG A 271 -21.60 -22.71 9.05
CA ARG A 271 -22.13 -22.05 7.85
C ARG A 271 -21.04 -21.46 6.98
N TRP A 272 -19.84 -22.00 7.01
CA TRP A 272 -18.67 -21.46 6.33
C TRP A 272 -18.87 -21.28 4.80
N GLU A 273 -19.72 -22.10 4.18
CA GLU A 273 -20.02 -22.00 2.75
C GLU A 273 -20.63 -20.63 2.37
N ASP A 274 -21.43 -20.04 3.26
CA ASP A 274 -22.01 -18.71 3.06
C ASP A 274 -20.94 -17.62 2.91
N TYR A 275 -19.74 -17.86 3.38
CA TYR A 275 -18.62 -16.90 3.40
C TYR A 275 -17.50 -17.22 2.43
N LEU A 276 -17.64 -18.28 1.61
CA LEU A 276 -16.59 -18.72 0.70
C LEU A 276 -16.17 -17.63 -0.30
N ASP A 277 -17.12 -16.86 -0.84
CA ASP A 277 -16.82 -15.76 -1.77
C ASP A 277 -16.03 -14.63 -1.11
N VAL A 278 -16.28 -14.33 0.18
CA VAL A 278 -15.51 -13.37 0.97
C VAL A 278 -14.06 -13.84 1.15
N MET A 279 -13.88 -15.14 1.45
CA MET A 279 -12.56 -15.76 1.62
C MET A 279 -11.77 -15.72 0.31
N VAL A 280 -12.35 -16.22 -0.78
CA VAL A 280 -11.72 -16.25 -2.11
C VAL A 280 -11.35 -14.85 -2.57
N LYS A 281 -12.28 -13.88 -2.50
CA LYS A 281 -12.02 -12.49 -2.87
C LYS A 281 -10.87 -11.88 -2.06
N SER A 282 -10.80 -12.15 -0.76
CA SER A 282 -9.75 -11.65 0.12
C SER A 282 -8.36 -12.18 -0.26
N VAL A 283 -8.27 -13.38 -0.81
CA VAL A 283 -7.00 -14.01 -1.23
C VAL A 283 -6.53 -13.49 -2.60
N ILE A 284 -7.43 -13.45 -3.60
CA ILE A 284 -7.02 -13.26 -5.01
C ILE A 284 -6.97 -11.80 -5.47
N MET A 285 -7.58 -10.86 -4.74
CA MET A 285 -7.62 -9.47 -5.14
C MET A 285 -6.22 -8.94 -5.47
N ASN A 286 -6.09 -8.17 -6.57
CA ASN A 286 -4.81 -7.61 -7.02
C ASN A 286 -3.67 -8.65 -7.15
N GLY A 287 -4.01 -9.89 -7.53
CA GLY A 287 -3.05 -10.98 -7.67
C GLY A 287 -2.37 -11.40 -6.36
N GLY A 288 -3.00 -11.17 -5.22
CA GLY A 288 -2.45 -11.49 -3.90
C GLY A 288 -1.27 -10.60 -3.49
N ARG A 289 -1.07 -9.44 -4.14
CA ARG A 289 0.12 -8.58 -3.95
C ARG A 289 -0.06 -7.42 -2.97
N GLY A 290 -1.09 -7.43 -2.17
CA GLY A 290 -1.32 -6.39 -1.17
C GLY A 290 -1.16 -6.92 0.25
N CYS A 291 -0.64 -6.11 1.17
CA CYS A 291 -0.64 -6.40 2.61
C CYS A 291 -2.06 -6.59 3.19
N ILE A 292 -3.08 -6.16 2.47
CA ILE A 292 -4.49 -6.32 2.79
C ILE A 292 -5.10 -7.64 2.31
N ASN A 293 -4.35 -8.44 1.52
CA ASN A 293 -4.81 -9.75 1.11
C ASN A 293 -4.78 -10.73 2.28
N CYS A 294 -5.78 -11.59 2.34
CA CYS A 294 -5.87 -12.61 3.37
C CYS A 294 -4.79 -13.67 3.17
N SER A 295 -3.86 -13.79 4.11
CA SER A 295 -2.82 -14.82 4.15
C SER A 295 -3.15 -15.96 5.11
N GLY A 296 -4.18 -15.81 5.97
CA GLY A 296 -4.61 -16.85 6.91
C GLY A 296 -6.12 -16.85 7.16
N ILE A 297 -6.75 -18.01 7.07
CA ILE A 297 -8.16 -18.25 7.46
C ILE A 297 -8.15 -19.21 8.63
N TRP A 298 -8.65 -18.75 9.77
CA TRP A 298 -8.58 -19.47 11.04
C TRP A 298 -9.96 -19.90 11.47
N ALA A 299 -10.10 -21.18 11.78
CA ALA A 299 -11.34 -21.78 12.24
C ALA A 299 -11.07 -22.93 13.23
N SER A 300 -12.03 -23.22 14.10
CA SER A 300 -11.92 -24.33 15.08
C SER A 300 -12.20 -25.70 14.47
N ARG A 301 -12.96 -25.74 13.38
CA ARG A 301 -13.37 -26.95 12.65
C ARG A 301 -13.67 -26.64 11.19
N HIS A 302 -13.98 -27.63 10.37
CA HIS A 302 -14.22 -27.55 8.92
C HIS A 302 -13.05 -27.01 8.10
N THR A 303 -11.85 -26.97 8.67
CA THR A 303 -10.69 -26.34 8.00
C THR A 303 -10.22 -27.10 6.76
N ALA A 304 -10.41 -28.43 6.73
CA ALA A 304 -10.09 -29.23 5.55
C ALA A 304 -11.07 -28.95 4.41
N GLU A 305 -12.35 -28.84 4.70
CA GLU A 305 -13.42 -28.55 3.74
C GLU A 305 -13.29 -27.12 3.20
N ILE A 306 -13.02 -26.15 4.08
CA ILE A 306 -12.76 -24.75 3.70
C ILE A 306 -11.53 -24.65 2.77
N ALA A 307 -10.43 -25.32 3.14
CA ALA A 307 -9.22 -25.33 2.33
C ALA A 307 -9.47 -25.94 0.95
N ASP A 308 -10.22 -27.03 0.90
CA ASP A 308 -10.57 -27.72 -0.33
C ASP A 308 -11.44 -26.88 -1.24
N ALA A 309 -12.48 -26.25 -0.71
CA ALA A 309 -13.39 -25.39 -1.46
C ALA A 309 -12.68 -24.15 -2.04
N ILE A 310 -11.79 -23.52 -1.28
CA ILE A 310 -10.97 -22.41 -1.78
C ILE A 310 -10.01 -22.91 -2.86
N ALA A 311 -9.33 -24.03 -2.62
CA ALA A 311 -8.38 -24.63 -3.57
C ALA A 311 -9.05 -25.00 -4.90
N GLN A 312 -10.28 -25.51 -4.87
CA GLN A 312 -11.07 -25.79 -6.05
C GLN A 312 -11.35 -24.54 -6.89
N ARG A 313 -11.59 -23.40 -6.24
CA ARG A 313 -11.91 -22.12 -6.89
C ARG A 313 -10.68 -21.46 -7.50
N ILE A 314 -9.54 -21.47 -6.82
CA ILE A 314 -8.36 -20.71 -7.24
C ILE A 314 -7.23 -21.57 -7.82
N GLY A 315 -7.19 -22.86 -7.54
CA GLY A 315 -6.14 -23.78 -8.02
C GLY A 315 -6.02 -23.84 -9.55
N PRO A 316 -7.13 -23.83 -10.34
CA PRO A 316 -7.07 -23.83 -11.80
C PRO A 316 -6.46 -22.57 -12.44
N ILE A 317 -6.28 -21.46 -11.69
CA ILE A 317 -5.75 -20.22 -12.23
C ILE A 317 -4.33 -20.44 -12.77
N VAL A 318 -4.09 -20.02 -14.01
CA VAL A 318 -2.82 -20.12 -14.72
C VAL A 318 -2.29 -18.73 -15.10
N PRO A 319 -1.00 -18.58 -15.36
CA PRO A 319 -0.46 -17.37 -15.98
C PRO A 319 -1.13 -17.12 -17.34
N LEU A 320 -1.58 -15.91 -17.55
CA LEU A 320 -2.10 -15.42 -18.82
C LEU A 320 -1.30 -14.19 -19.24
N PRO A 321 -1.30 -13.80 -20.53
CA PRO A 321 -0.73 -12.54 -20.96
C PRO A 321 -1.28 -11.38 -20.11
N THR A 322 -0.43 -10.42 -19.73
CA THR A 322 -0.86 -9.31 -18.86
C THR A 322 -1.98 -8.45 -19.46
N THR A 323 -2.17 -8.51 -20.78
CA THR A 323 -3.25 -7.82 -21.51
C THR A 323 -4.57 -8.60 -21.50
N ASP A 324 -4.57 -9.87 -21.08
CA ASP A 324 -5.78 -10.68 -21.01
C ASP A 324 -6.68 -10.15 -19.88
N PRO A 325 -7.97 -9.87 -20.16
CA PRO A 325 -8.92 -9.42 -19.12
C PRO A 325 -9.12 -10.39 -17.96
N GLN A 326 -8.83 -11.68 -18.17
CA GLN A 326 -8.96 -12.73 -17.15
C GLN A 326 -7.65 -12.98 -16.38
N ALA A 327 -6.56 -12.27 -16.70
CA ALA A 327 -5.30 -12.41 -15.98
C ALA A 327 -5.50 -12.08 -14.49
N ALA A 328 -5.25 -13.06 -13.63
CA ALA A 328 -5.53 -13.00 -12.19
C ALA A 328 -4.27 -13.10 -11.32
N ILE A 329 -3.11 -13.39 -11.91
CA ILE A 329 -1.83 -13.47 -11.21
C ILE A 329 -0.78 -12.61 -11.93
N ALA A 330 0.14 -12.06 -11.16
CA ALA A 330 1.18 -11.18 -11.68
C ALA A 330 2.55 -11.88 -11.74
N ALA A 331 3.39 -11.48 -12.69
CA ALA A 331 4.74 -12.00 -12.84
C ALA A 331 5.68 -11.53 -11.72
N PHE A 332 6.58 -12.40 -11.29
CA PHE A 332 7.76 -12.02 -10.50
C PHE A 332 8.87 -11.62 -11.49
N THR A 333 9.18 -10.33 -11.51
CA THR A 333 10.13 -9.73 -12.45
C THR A 333 11.58 -9.74 -11.94
N THR A 334 11.77 -10.10 -10.67
CA THR A 334 13.10 -10.26 -10.06
C THR A 334 13.45 -11.72 -10.01
N ALA A 335 14.57 -12.07 -10.65
CA ALA A 335 15.06 -13.45 -10.74
C ALA A 335 15.22 -14.10 -9.36
N GLY A 336 14.81 -15.37 -9.24
CA GLY A 336 14.95 -16.19 -8.05
C GLY A 336 13.95 -15.94 -6.93
N VAL A 337 13.18 -14.83 -6.96
CA VAL A 337 12.24 -14.50 -5.88
C VAL A 337 11.08 -15.50 -5.82
N ALA A 338 10.49 -15.84 -6.97
CA ALA A 338 9.42 -16.84 -7.03
C ALA A 338 9.91 -18.24 -6.65
N GLU A 339 11.10 -18.62 -7.11
CA GLU A 339 11.71 -19.90 -6.79
C GLU A 339 12.00 -20.01 -5.29
N ALA A 340 12.58 -18.98 -4.67
CA ALA A 340 12.81 -18.94 -3.23
C ALA A 340 11.52 -19.10 -2.43
N ALA A 341 10.43 -18.40 -2.82
CA ALA A 341 9.13 -18.53 -2.19
C ALA A 341 8.53 -19.94 -2.37
N SER A 342 8.62 -20.53 -3.57
CA SER A 342 8.18 -21.91 -3.80
C SER A 342 8.94 -22.91 -2.93
N ASN A 343 10.27 -22.79 -2.86
CA ASN A 343 11.12 -23.67 -2.05
C ASN A 343 10.84 -23.53 -0.54
N GLN A 344 10.54 -22.32 -0.07
CA GLN A 344 10.14 -22.10 1.33
C GLN A 344 8.80 -22.77 1.65
N ILE A 345 7.84 -22.70 0.72
CA ILE A 345 6.56 -23.40 0.88
C ILE A 345 6.81 -24.92 0.93
N ASP A 346 7.58 -25.47 -0.01
CA ASP A 346 7.88 -26.91 -0.05
C ASP A 346 8.60 -27.39 1.21
N ALA A 347 9.54 -26.61 1.73
CA ALA A 347 10.22 -26.89 2.99
C ALA A 347 9.29 -26.84 4.21
N GLY A 348 8.20 -26.06 4.13
CA GLY A 348 7.17 -25.96 5.17
C GLY A 348 6.14 -27.11 5.15
N LEU A 349 6.05 -27.88 4.07
CA LEU A 349 5.11 -28.99 3.97
C LEU A 349 5.51 -30.11 4.93
N LYS A 350 4.52 -30.62 5.68
CA LYS A 350 4.73 -31.68 6.66
C LYS A 350 3.52 -32.62 6.66
N PRO A 351 3.69 -33.89 6.28
CA PRO A 351 2.60 -34.84 6.22
C PRO A 351 1.74 -34.85 7.52
N GLY A 352 0.41 -34.74 7.35
CA GLY A 352 -0.52 -34.72 8.47
C GLY A 352 -0.60 -33.38 9.23
N VAL A 353 0.28 -32.41 8.98
CA VAL A 353 0.30 -31.11 9.64
C VAL A 353 0.13 -29.95 8.66
N VAL A 354 0.87 -29.93 7.56
CA VAL A 354 0.81 -28.90 6.52
C VAL A 354 0.70 -29.57 5.16
N THR A 355 -0.40 -29.34 4.44
CA THR A 355 -0.68 -29.95 3.14
C THR A 355 -1.01 -28.87 2.10
N ASP A 356 -0.38 -28.91 0.92
CA ASP A 356 -0.78 -28.10 -0.24
C ASP A 356 -2.03 -28.73 -0.88
N VAL A 357 -3.19 -28.16 -0.57
CA VAL A 357 -4.49 -28.67 -1.05
C VAL A 357 -4.72 -28.32 -2.52
N THR A 358 -4.12 -27.22 -3.00
CA THR A 358 -4.24 -26.81 -4.41
C THR A 358 -3.55 -27.75 -5.38
N ALA A 359 -2.59 -28.57 -4.94
CA ALA A 359 -1.85 -29.48 -5.79
C ALA A 359 -2.76 -30.38 -6.65
N LYS A 360 -3.89 -30.84 -6.10
CA LYS A 360 -4.86 -31.68 -6.82
C LYS A 360 -5.71 -30.94 -7.86
N TYR A 361 -5.82 -29.60 -7.76
CA TYR A 361 -6.61 -28.77 -8.67
C TYR A 361 -5.77 -27.99 -9.66
N ARG A 362 -4.47 -27.82 -9.37
CA ARG A 362 -3.56 -26.98 -10.13
C ARG A 362 -3.23 -27.53 -11.51
N GLY A 363 -3.22 -28.86 -11.68
CA GLY A 363 -2.89 -29.49 -12.96
C GLY A 363 -1.46 -29.20 -13.45
N GLY A 364 -0.48 -29.13 -12.54
CA GLY A 364 0.92 -28.86 -12.83
C GLY A 364 1.65 -28.21 -11.64
N GLU A 365 2.87 -27.74 -11.89
CA GLU A 365 3.74 -27.16 -10.85
C GLU A 365 3.22 -25.80 -10.34
N ARG A 366 3.58 -25.47 -9.10
CA ARG A 366 3.33 -24.14 -8.49
C ARG A 366 4.15 -23.07 -9.18
N LEU A 367 5.42 -23.32 -9.38
CA LEU A 367 6.37 -22.43 -10.03
C LEU A 367 6.32 -22.65 -11.55
N VAL A 368 5.99 -21.58 -12.28
CA VAL A 368 6.03 -21.53 -13.74
C VAL A 368 7.17 -20.61 -14.14
N LYS A 369 8.25 -21.18 -14.68
CA LYS A 369 9.43 -20.43 -15.14
C LYS A 369 9.23 -19.98 -16.57
N GLN A 370 9.62 -18.75 -16.86
CA GLN A 370 9.76 -18.17 -18.19
C GLN A 370 11.18 -17.62 -18.37
N GLU A 371 11.50 -17.14 -19.56
CA GLU A 371 12.88 -16.70 -19.88
C GLU A 371 13.36 -15.55 -18.98
N ARG A 372 12.49 -14.57 -18.67
CA ARG A 372 12.85 -13.34 -17.94
C ARG A 372 12.01 -13.08 -16.70
N CYS A 373 11.02 -13.88 -16.43
CA CYS A 373 10.15 -13.75 -15.26
C CYS A 373 9.64 -15.13 -14.83
N ASP A 374 9.10 -15.18 -13.61
CA ASP A 374 8.47 -16.39 -13.08
C ASP A 374 7.05 -16.07 -12.62
N TYR A 375 6.21 -17.10 -12.55
CA TYR A 375 4.90 -17.00 -11.90
C TYR A 375 4.77 -18.01 -10.77
N LEU A 376 4.04 -17.63 -9.72
CA LEU A 376 3.55 -18.57 -8.72
C LEU A 376 2.04 -18.73 -8.87
N ARG A 377 1.61 -19.95 -9.09
CA ARG A 377 0.19 -20.30 -9.17
C ARG A 377 -0.42 -20.34 -7.77
N PRO A 378 -1.72 -20.01 -7.62
CA PRO A 378 -2.36 -19.95 -6.31
C PRO A 378 -2.08 -21.18 -5.44
N THR A 379 -1.90 -20.94 -4.14
CA THR A 379 -1.57 -22.00 -3.19
C THR A 379 -2.40 -21.84 -1.91
N VAL A 380 -3.11 -22.91 -1.57
CA VAL A 380 -3.88 -23.04 -0.33
C VAL A 380 -3.25 -24.16 0.48
N LEU A 381 -2.79 -23.82 1.67
CA LEU A 381 -2.30 -24.79 2.63
C LEU A 381 -3.40 -25.10 3.65
N HIS A 382 -3.57 -26.38 3.99
CA HIS A 382 -4.29 -26.80 5.18
C HIS A 382 -3.30 -27.05 6.32
N VAL A 383 -3.47 -26.36 7.44
CA VAL A 383 -2.56 -26.38 8.58
C VAL A 383 -3.35 -26.82 9.83
N THR A 384 -3.05 -28.00 10.34
CA THR A 384 -3.77 -28.60 11.48
C THR A 384 -3.21 -28.20 12.86
N ASP A 385 -2.06 -27.51 12.87
CA ASP A 385 -1.39 -27.05 14.08
C ASP A 385 -1.14 -25.53 13.98
N CYS A 386 -1.87 -24.75 14.76
CA CYS A 386 -1.78 -23.29 14.77
C CYS A 386 -0.44 -22.75 15.33
N ASP A 387 0.40 -23.59 15.92
CA ASP A 387 1.76 -23.24 16.33
C ASP A 387 2.80 -23.46 15.21
N ASN A 388 2.41 -24.06 14.10
CA ASN A 388 3.29 -24.23 12.96
C ASN A 388 3.59 -22.89 12.29
N ALA A 389 4.84 -22.68 11.86
CA ALA A 389 5.27 -21.44 11.20
C ALA A 389 4.44 -21.09 9.96
N MET A 390 3.95 -22.11 9.19
CA MET A 390 3.14 -21.89 8.00
C MET A 390 1.75 -21.31 8.31
N ALA A 391 1.30 -21.33 9.57
CA ALA A 391 0.05 -20.70 10.00
C ALA A 391 0.11 -19.16 9.89
N ASN A 392 1.30 -18.57 10.03
CA ASN A 392 1.53 -17.12 10.03
C ASN A 392 2.56 -16.72 8.94
N THR A 393 2.36 -17.20 7.72
CA THR A 393 3.23 -16.90 6.58
C THR A 393 2.45 -16.11 5.53
N GLU A 394 3.11 -15.16 4.87
CA GLU A 394 2.55 -14.35 3.78
C GLU A 394 3.51 -14.32 2.60
N TYR A 395 2.96 -14.40 1.39
CA TYR A 395 3.71 -14.27 0.14
C TYR A 395 2.99 -13.31 -0.81
N MET A 396 3.73 -12.71 -1.73
CA MET A 396 3.23 -11.71 -2.69
C MET A 396 2.61 -12.34 -3.95
N PHE A 397 1.74 -13.34 -3.75
CA PHE A 397 0.90 -13.97 -4.77
C PHE A 397 -0.33 -14.57 -4.07
N PRO A 398 -1.38 -15.07 -4.79
CA PRO A 398 -2.53 -15.66 -4.13
C PRO A 398 -2.16 -16.89 -3.30
N PHE A 399 -1.91 -16.65 -2.02
CA PHE A 399 -1.48 -17.65 -1.03
C PHE A 399 -2.32 -17.51 0.23
N VAL A 400 -2.75 -18.62 0.80
CA VAL A 400 -3.45 -18.64 2.09
C VAL A 400 -3.21 -19.94 2.83
N SER A 401 -3.02 -19.84 4.15
CA SER A 401 -3.06 -20.97 5.08
C SER A 401 -4.45 -21.04 5.75
N VAL A 402 -5.15 -22.15 5.60
CA VAL A 402 -6.38 -22.45 6.36
C VAL A 402 -5.98 -23.22 7.59
N VAL A 403 -6.13 -22.60 8.73
CA VAL A 403 -5.51 -23.01 10.00
C VAL A 403 -6.57 -23.51 10.99
N GLN A 404 -6.37 -24.71 11.51
CA GLN A 404 -7.18 -25.24 12.61
C GLN A 404 -6.68 -24.69 13.92
N CYS A 405 -7.54 -23.92 14.61
CA CYS A 405 -7.22 -23.33 15.92
C CYS A 405 -8.50 -23.17 16.75
N PRO A 406 -8.53 -23.61 18.01
CA PRO A 406 -9.64 -23.30 18.92
C PRO A 406 -9.85 -21.78 19.03
N GLN A 407 -11.10 -21.32 19.03
CA GLN A 407 -11.43 -19.89 19.02
C GLN A 407 -10.77 -19.12 20.16
N ASP A 408 -10.75 -19.69 21.36
CA ASP A 408 -10.16 -19.10 22.56
C ASP A 408 -8.64 -18.88 22.47
N LYS A 409 -7.97 -19.53 21.52
CA LYS A 409 -6.54 -19.39 21.26
C LYS A 409 -6.22 -18.48 20.06
N MET A 410 -7.18 -18.22 19.19
CA MET A 410 -6.91 -17.52 17.92
C MET A 410 -6.17 -16.19 18.15
N LEU A 411 -6.70 -15.30 19.00
CA LEU A 411 -6.12 -13.97 19.24
C LEU A 411 -4.67 -14.02 19.72
N SER A 412 -4.30 -15.02 20.50
CA SER A 412 -2.93 -15.19 20.99
C SER A 412 -1.97 -15.80 19.95
N LYS A 413 -2.51 -16.45 18.89
CA LYS A 413 -1.74 -17.21 17.90
C LYS A 413 -1.61 -16.51 16.55
N ILE A 414 -2.51 -15.62 16.20
CA ILE A 414 -2.51 -14.96 14.87
C ILE A 414 -1.34 -13.97 14.65
N GLY A 415 -0.63 -13.57 15.73
CA GLY A 415 0.45 -12.59 15.63
C GLY A 415 -0.04 -11.19 15.24
N GLN A 416 0.87 -10.32 14.83
CA GLN A 416 0.52 -9.00 14.30
C GLN A 416 -0.27 -9.17 13.00
N THR A 417 -1.36 -8.44 12.88
CA THR A 417 -2.34 -8.59 11.81
C THR A 417 -2.83 -7.22 11.38
N LEU A 418 -2.55 -6.82 10.14
CA LEU A 418 -3.00 -5.53 9.62
C LEU A 418 -4.53 -5.47 9.55
N ILE A 419 -5.16 -6.49 8.95
CA ILE A 419 -6.61 -6.57 8.87
C ILE A 419 -7.10 -7.91 9.40
N GLY A 420 -7.83 -7.86 10.51
CA GLY A 420 -8.59 -8.98 11.03
C GLY A 420 -10.05 -8.87 10.62
N THR A 421 -10.56 -9.80 9.82
CA THR A 421 -12.00 -9.93 9.55
C THR A 421 -12.55 -11.07 10.42
N ALA A 422 -13.30 -10.73 11.44
CA ALA A 422 -13.97 -11.70 12.29
C ALA A 422 -15.41 -11.94 11.84
N ILE A 423 -15.69 -13.14 11.36
CA ILE A 423 -17.04 -13.56 10.95
C ILE A 423 -17.69 -14.22 12.14
N THR A 424 -18.42 -13.42 12.94
CA THR A 424 -19.07 -13.80 14.18
C THR A 424 -20.21 -12.85 14.53
N ALA A 425 -21.19 -13.33 15.26
CA ALA A 425 -22.21 -12.55 15.94
C ALA A 425 -22.09 -12.64 17.48
N ASN A 426 -21.06 -13.31 18.00
CA ASN A 426 -20.81 -13.47 19.42
C ASN A 426 -20.28 -12.16 20.04
N GLU A 427 -21.13 -11.41 20.73
CA GLU A 427 -20.80 -10.11 21.32
C GLU A 427 -19.64 -10.17 22.32
N LYS A 428 -19.52 -11.26 23.08
CA LYS A 428 -18.40 -11.44 24.01
C LYS A 428 -17.09 -11.50 23.26
N TRP A 429 -17.02 -12.30 22.21
CA TRP A 429 -15.81 -12.41 21.39
C TRP A 429 -15.52 -11.13 20.60
N ILE A 430 -16.55 -10.43 20.11
CA ILE A 430 -16.40 -9.10 19.49
C ILE A 430 -15.74 -8.11 20.47
N THR A 431 -16.11 -8.15 21.75
CA THR A 431 -15.48 -7.30 22.78
C THR A 431 -13.99 -7.64 22.95
N GLU A 432 -13.64 -8.91 22.97
CA GLU A 432 -12.24 -9.39 23.06
C GLU A 432 -11.43 -8.96 21.82
N LEU A 433 -12.04 -9.05 20.63
CA LEU A 433 -11.44 -8.60 19.35
C LEU A 433 -11.19 -7.09 19.32
N VAL A 434 -12.12 -6.28 19.84
CA VAL A 434 -11.98 -4.81 19.93
C VAL A 434 -10.84 -4.41 20.87
N ASP A 435 -10.60 -5.19 21.95
CA ASP A 435 -9.48 -4.95 22.87
C ASP A 435 -8.15 -5.54 22.40
N ALA A 436 -8.14 -6.31 21.32
CA ALA A 436 -6.94 -6.96 20.79
C ALA A 436 -5.95 -5.92 20.22
N ARG A 437 -4.70 -5.95 20.74
CA ARG A 437 -3.63 -4.98 20.39
C ARG A 437 -2.82 -5.38 19.16
N ASN A 438 -3.04 -6.58 18.65
CA ASN A 438 -2.31 -7.16 17.53
C ASN A 438 -3.12 -7.13 16.22
N ILE A 439 -4.24 -6.41 16.20
CA ILE A 439 -5.06 -6.18 15.01
C ILE A 439 -5.16 -4.66 14.77
N ASP A 440 -4.62 -4.16 13.66
CA ASP A 440 -4.64 -2.73 13.37
C ASP A 440 -6.00 -2.26 12.80
N ARG A 441 -6.64 -3.11 12.00
CA ARG A 441 -7.97 -2.87 11.43
C ARG A 441 -8.86 -4.07 11.69
N LEU A 442 -9.94 -3.86 12.39
CA LEU A 442 -10.92 -4.90 12.70
C LEU A 442 -12.17 -4.72 11.84
N ASN A 443 -12.53 -5.76 11.10
CA ASN A 443 -13.85 -5.91 10.47
C ASN A 443 -14.63 -6.96 11.25
N VAL A 444 -15.91 -6.68 11.52
CA VAL A 444 -16.83 -7.66 12.11
C VAL A 444 -17.92 -7.98 11.09
N GLY A 445 -18.15 -9.26 10.82
CA GLY A 445 -19.02 -9.75 9.78
C GLY A 445 -18.30 -10.12 8.47
N PRO A 446 -19.04 -10.50 7.42
CA PRO A 446 -18.49 -11.03 6.16
C PRO A 446 -17.95 -9.93 5.25
N ILE A 447 -16.93 -9.22 5.70
CA ILE A 447 -16.26 -8.13 4.99
C ILE A 447 -14.92 -8.66 4.45
N PRO A 448 -14.68 -8.65 3.11
CA PRO A 448 -13.38 -9.02 2.57
C PRO A 448 -12.24 -8.16 3.16
N THR A 449 -11.09 -8.76 3.49
CA THR A 449 -9.95 -8.03 4.06
C THR A 449 -9.48 -6.88 3.14
N CYS A 450 -9.65 -7.04 1.84
CA CYS A 450 -9.31 -6.03 0.83
C CYS A 450 -10.36 -4.92 0.63
N ALA A 451 -11.50 -4.97 1.33
CA ALA A 451 -12.54 -3.94 1.28
C ALA A 451 -12.23 -2.83 2.29
N LEU A 452 -11.43 -1.86 1.87
CA LEU A 452 -11.03 -0.75 2.73
C LEU A 452 -12.11 0.33 2.83
N ASN A 453 -12.42 0.73 4.06
CA ASN A 453 -13.13 1.97 4.32
C ASN A 453 -12.10 3.09 4.53
N TRP A 454 -12.04 4.04 3.60
CA TRP A 454 -11.06 5.14 3.61
C TRP A 454 -11.34 6.21 4.66
N LEU A 455 -12.52 6.21 5.29
CA LEU A 455 -12.85 7.09 6.42
C LEU A 455 -12.21 6.63 7.75
N GLN A 456 -11.46 5.54 7.70
CA GLN A 456 -10.77 4.95 8.85
C GLN A 456 -9.25 4.97 8.63
N PRO A 457 -8.45 5.00 9.72
CA PRO A 457 -7.00 4.84 9.64
C PRO A 457 -6.60 3.55 8.90
N HIS A 458 -5.46 3.55 8.21
CA HIS A 458 -4.91 2.34 7.59
C HIS A 458 -3.96 1.62 8.56
N GLU A 459 -2.75 2.07 8.69
CA GLU A 459 -1.77 1.67 9.70
C GLU A 459 -1.44 2.91 10.54
N GLY A 460 -2.33 3.25 11.47
CA GLY A 460 -2.28 4.53 12.18
C GLY A 460 -2.93 5.68 11.40
N ASN A 461 -3.09 6.80 12.07
CA ASN A 461 -3.72 8.00 11.53
C ASN A 461 -2.65 8.95 10.98
N ILE A 462 -2.71 9.30 9.70
CA ILE A 462 -1.75 10.21 9.07
C ILE A 462 -1.73 11.60 9.72
N ILE A 463 -2.85 12.04 10.31
CA ILE A 463 -2.91 13.31 11.06
C ILE A 463 -1.97 13.22 12.27
N ASP A 464 -2.06 12.15 13.06
CA ASP A 464 -1.24 11.94 14.25
C ASP A 464 0.24 11.72 13.90
N PHE A 465 0.51 11.18 12.72
CA PHE A 465 1.87 11.02 12.23
C PHE A 465 2.52 12.35 11.80
N LEU A 466 1.76 13.23 11.14
CA LEU A 466 2.27 14.48 10.59
C LEU A 466 2.12 15.67 11.54
N PHE A 467 1.25 15.59 12.54
CA PHE A 467 0.97 16.65 13.49
C PHE A 467 1.03 16.13 14.93
N ARG A 468 1.26 17.03 15.84
CA ARG A 468 1.13 16.77 17.28
C ARG A 468 0.28 17.84 17.96
N ASN A 469 -0.41 17.48 19.00
CA ASN A 469 -1.09 18.42 19.86
C ASN A 469 -0.06 19.31 20.56
N ARG A 470 -0.43 20.59 20.76
CA ARG A 470 0.39 21.57 21.46
C ARG A 470 -0.48 22.32 22.45
N ALA A 471 0.02 22.54 23.67
CA ALA A 471 -0.61 23.48 24.59
C ALA A 471 -0.47 24.91 24.03
N PHE A 472 -1.60 25.63 23.97
CA PHE A 472 -1.63 27.01 23.51
C PHE A 472 -2.59 27.80 24.38
N GLN A 473 -2.14 28.96 24.85
CA GLN A 473 -2.95 29.92 25.59
C GLN A 473 -2.76 31.30 24.95
N ASN A 474 -3.85 32.04 24.79
CA ASN A 474 -3.85 33.40 24.30
C ASN A 474 -4.69 34.26 25.25
N SER A 475 -4.05 35.26 25.89
CA SER A 475 -4.71 36.21 26.75
C SER A 475 -5.02 37.55 26.07
N LEU A 476 -4.65 37.69 24.79
CA LEU A 476 -4.97 38.87 24.01
C LEU A 476 -6.43 38.83 23.56
N PRO A 477 -7.16 39.97 23.57
CA PRO A 477 -8.51 39.98 22.98
C PRO A 477 -8.43 39.63 21.50
N PRO A 478 -9.51 39.04 20.91
CA PRO A 478 -9.60 38.81 19.48
C PRO A 478 -9.30 40.11 18.71
N ALA A 479 -8.48 40.01 17.68
CA ALA A 479 -8.32 41.12 16.74
C ALA A 479 -9.66 41.36 16.04
N HIS A 480 -10.21 42.57 16.17
CA HIS A 480 -11.46 43.02 15.53
C HIS A 480 -11.29 43.11 14.03
#